data_c2cef2b14056432a2e66c39571b56812
#
_entry.id   c2cef2b14056432a2e66c39571b56812
#
_cell.length_a   1.000
_cell.length_b   1.000
_cell.length_c   1.000
_cell.angle_alpha   90.00
_cell.angle_beta   90.00
_cell.angle_gamma   90.00
#
_symmetry.space_group_name_H-M   'P 1'
#
loop_
_entity.id
_entity.type
_entity.pdbx_description
1 polymer ?
#
loop_
_entity_poly.entity_id
_entity_poly.type
_entity_poly.pdbx_seq_one_letter_code
_entity_poly.pdbx_strand_id
1 'polypeptide(L)'
;KKYDYGNAIFGLAERYRLSGDEEKALETYGEVINSFHFFKAYYHYARLLDNKGKKQEAIDYMKSIVGSSKDLPDYKLEKERFWIDEATKFLRKNGIELAG
;
A
#
# COMPACT_ATOMS: atom_id res chain seq x y z
N LYS A 1 19.72 -0.29 -12.39
CA LYS A 1 18.48 -0.73 -13.03
C LYS A 1 17.29 -0.20 -12.29
N LYS A 2 16.22 0.07 -13.02
CA LYS A 2 15.00 0.64 -12.44
C LYS A 2 14.40 -0.25 -11.34
N TYR A 3 14.40 -1.55 -11.56
CA TYR A 3 13.87 -2.51 -10.60
C TYR A 3 14.66 -2.47 -9.27
N ASP A 4 15.98 -2.43 -9.36
CA ASP A 4 16.83 -2.37 -8.17
C ASP A 4 16.63 -1.07 -7.41
N TYR A 5 16.42 0.03 -8.12
CA TYR A 5 16.13 1.31 -7.50
C TYR A 5 14.82 1.26 -6.71
N GLY A 6 13.78 0.63 -7.30
CA GLY A 6 12.51 0.48 -6.63
C GLY A 6 12.62 -0.29 -5.33
N ASN A 7 13.38 -1.39 -5.33
CA ASN A 7 13.61 -2.17 -4.12
C ASN A 7 14.41 -1.40 -3.08
N ALA A 8 15.39 -0.61 -3.51
CA ALA A 8 16.19 0.19 -2.59
C ALA A 8 15.35 1.27 -1.91
N ILE A 9 14.54 2.00 -2.67
CA ILE A 9 13.65 3.04 -2.14
C ILE A 9 12.62 2.42 -1.21
N PHE A 10 12.05 1.28 -1.60
CA PHE A 10 11.08 0.57 -0.76
C PHE A 10 11.72 0.17 0.56
N GLY A 11 12.94 -0.37 0.52
CA GLY A 11 13.67 -0.74 1.73
C GLY A 11 13.93 0.45 2.65
N LEU A 12 14.21 1.62 2.06
CA LEU A 12 14.41 2.83 2.84
C LEU A 12 13.12 3.25 3.54
N ALA A 13 12.00 3.20 2.81
CA ALA A 13 10.70 3.54 3.39
C ALA A 13 10.38 2.61 4.56
N GLU A 14 10.66 1.30 4.41
CA GLU A 14 10.46 0.33 5.48
C GLU A 14 11.28 0.66 6.70
N ARG A 15 12.53 1.07 6.51
CA ARG A 15 13.38 1.44 7.65
C ARG A 15 12.85 2.66 8.38
N TYR A 16 12.36 3.66 7.68
CA TYR A 16 11.76 4.83 8.33
C TYR A 16 10.51 4.42 9.11
N ARG A 17 9.67 3.57 8.52
CA ARG A 17 8.46 3.10 9.18
C ARG A 17 8.80 2.35 10.48
N LEU A 18 9.76 1.46 10.40
CA LEU A 18 10.14 0.63 11.56
C LEU A 18 10.84 1.44 12.65
N SER A 19 11.51 2.53 12.29
CA SER A 19 12.16 3.39 13.28
C SER A 19 11.20 4.43 13.88
N GLY A 20 9.97 4.49 13.40
CA GLY A 20 8.97 5.42 13.92
C GLY A 20 8.98 6.79 13.28
N ASP A 21 9.78 7.00 12.24
CA ASP A 21 9.82 8.27 11.52
C ASP A 21 8.72 8.29 10.46
N GLU A 22 7.50 8.53 10.89
CA GLU A 22 6.32 8.46 10.02
C GLU A 22 6.34 9.47 8.88
N GLU A 23 6.87 10.65 9.11
CA GLU A 23 6.93 11.67 8.06
C GLU A 23 7.83 11.26 6.91
N LYS A 24 9.03 10.78 7.22
CA LYS A 24 9.96 10.32 6.20
C LYS A 24 9.47 9.04 5.54
N ALA A 25 8.84 8.16 6.32
CA ALA A 25 8.24 6.95 5.77
C ALA A 25 7.15 7.30 4.76
N LEU A 26 6.27 8.24 5.10
CA LEU A 26 5.19 8.67 4.22
C LEU A 26 5.75 9.25 2.92
N GLU A 27 6.72 10.13 3.03
CA GLU A 27 7.35 10.75 1.86
C GLU A 27 8.01 9.69 0.95
N THR A 28 8.74 8.77 1.56
CA THR A 28 9.49 7.76 0.81
C THR A 28 8.56 6.72 0.16
N TYR A 29 7.53 6.27 0.88
CA TYR A 29 6.52 5.40 0.27
C TYR A 29 5.81 6.12 -0.89
N GLY A 30 5.57 7.42 -0.75
CA GLY A 30 5.00 8.21 -1.83
C GLY A 30 5.84 8.16 -3.10
N GLU A 31 7.15 8.21 -2.96
CA GLU A 31 8.05 8.06 -4.10
C GLU A 31 7.94 6.67 -4.73
N VAL A 32 7.82 5.64 -3.90
CA VAL A 32 7.71 4.26 -4.39
C VAL A 32 6.43 4.10 -5.22
N ILE A 33 5.30 4.53 -4.69
CA ILE A 33 4.02 4.31 -5.37
C ILE A 33 3.84 5.17 -6.62
N ASN A 34 4.60 6.26 -6.75
CA ASN A 34 4.59 7.06 -7.97
C ASN A 34 5.22 6.34 -9.16
N SER A 35 6.17 5.45 -8.89
CA SER A 35 6.95 4.81 -9.95
C SER A 35 6.77 3.30 -10.03
N PHE A 36 6.30 2.67 -8.96
CA PHE A 36 6.23 1.22 -8.86
C PHE A 36 4.91 0.80 -8.25
N HIS A 37 4.38 -0.33 -8.70
CA HIS A 37 3.08 -0.81 -8.23
C HIS A 37 3.26 -1.94 -7.20
N PHE A 38 3.80 -1.60 -6.05
CA PHE A 38 4.02 -2.56 -4.96
C PHE A 38 2.84 -2.46 -3.97
N PHE A 39 2.05 -3.52 -3.85
CA PHE A 39 0.89 -3.53 -2.97
C PHE A 39 1.27 -3.26 -1.52
N LYS A 40 2.36 -3.82 -1.06
CA LYS A 40 2.84 -3.56 0.30
C LYS A 40 3.11 -2.08 0.53
N ALA A 41 3.68 -1.39 -0.46
CA ALA A 41 3.95 0.04 -0.35
C ALA A 41 2.65 0.84 -0.31
N TYR A 42 1.69 0.51 -1.16
CA TYR A 42 0.38 1.15 -1.15
C TYR A 42 -0.29 0.97 0.21
N TYR A 43 -0.23 -0.24 0.75
CA TYR A 43 -0.87 -0.54 2.03
C TYR A 43 -0.28 0.30 3.16
N HIS A 44 1.04 0.32 3.30
CA HIS A 44 1.67 1.08 4.37
C HIS A 44 1.51 2.58 4.18
N TYR A 45 1.56 3.06 2.94
CA TYR A 45 1.32 4.47 2.66
C TYR A 45 -0.08 4.87 3.12
N ALA A 46 -1.08 4.05 2.78
CA ALA A 46 -2.45 4.31 3.19
C ALA A 46 -2.60 4.29 4.71
N ARG A 47 -1.95 3.34 5.38
CA ARG A 47 -2.00 3.28 6.85
C ARG A 47 -1.40 4.53 7.49
N LEU A 48 -0.31 5.04 6.93
CA LEU A 48 0.31 6.26 7.43
C LEU A 48 -0.59 7.48 7.19
N LEU A 49 -1.25 7.53 6.04
CA LEU A 49 -2.23 8.60 5.77
C LEU A 49 -3.37 8.59 6.78
N ASP A 50 -3.87 7.38 7.11
CA ASP A 50 -4.93 7.24 8.09
C ASP A 50 -4.48 7.76 9.46
N ASN A 51 -3.25 7.45 9.86
CA ASN A 51 -2.69 7.93 11.11
C ASN A 51 -2.60 9.46 11.15
N LYS A 52 -2.48 10.09 10.00
CA LYS A 52 -2.40 11.55 9.91
C LYS A 52 -3.77 12.21 9.75
N GLY A 53 -4.84 11.44 9.85
CA GLY A 53 -6.19 11.96 9.73
C GLY A 53 -6.68 12.10 8.29
N LYS A 54 -5.96 11.57 7.33
CA LYS A 54 -6.33 11.63 5.91
C LYS A 54 -7.04 10.34 5.49
N LYS A 55 -8.16 10.06 6.16
CA LYS A 55 -8.89 8.82 6.00
C LYS A 55 -9.37 8.57 4.56
N GLN A 56 -9.88 9.61 3.90
CA GLN A 56 -10.40 9.44 2.54
C GLN A 56 -9.30 9.02 1.56
N GLU A 57 -8.12 9.63 1.67
CA GLU A 57 -7.00 9.26 0.83
C GLU A 57 -6.56 7.82 1.12
N ALA A 58 -6.54 7.45 2.41
CA ALA A 58 -6.20 6.08 2.80
C ALA A 58 -7.17 5.08 2.18
N ILE A 59 -8.46 5.37 2.23
CA ILE A 59 -9.48 4.51 1.63
C ILE A 59 -9.25 4.37 0.13
N ASP A 60 -8.95 5.48 -0.55
CA ASP A 60 -8.73 5.46 -2.00
C ASP A 60 -7.56 4.55 -2.38
N TYR A 61 -6.46 4.60 -1.63
CA TYR A 61 -5.32 3.73 -1.90
C TYR A 61 -5.61 2.27 -1.60
N MET A 62 -6.37 1.99 -0.54
CA MET A 62 -6.77 0.62 -0.23
C MET A 62 -7.69 0.06 -1.32
N LYS A 63 -8.60 0.89 -1.84
CA LYS A 63 -9.45 0.50 -2.97
C LYS A 63 -8.63 0.18 -4.20
N SER A 64 -7.54 0.93 -4.42
CA SER A 64 -6.63 0.68 -5.54
C SER A 64 -6.01 -0.71 -5.46
N ILE A 65 -5.63 -1.14 -4.26
CA ILE A 65 -5.07 -2.49 -4.06
C ILE A 65 -6.09 -3.54 -4.47
N VAL A 66 -7.30 -3.45 -3.93
CA VAL A 66 -8.35 -4.44 -4.21
C VAL A 66 -8.77 -4.40 -5.68
N GLY A 67 -8.90 -3.21 -6.25
CA GLY A 67 -9.27 -3.06 -7.66
C GLY A 67 -8.23 -3.66 -8.60
N SER A 68 -6.96 -3.39 -8.33
CA SER A 68 -5.87 -3.92 -9.16
C SER A 68 -5.75 -5.43 -9.06
N SER A 69 -6.17 -6.02 -7.94
CA SER A 69 -6.07 -7.47 -7.76
C SER A 69 -6.89 -8.24 -8.78
N LYS A 70 -7.94 -7.63 -9.31
CA LYS A 70 -8.83 -8.29 -10.28
C LYS A 70 -8.14 -8.57 -11.61
N ASP A 71 -7.08 -7.83 -11.91
CA ASP A 71 -6.34 -7.96 -13.17
C ASP A 71 -5.08 -8.80 -13.03
N LEU A 72 -4.80 -9.33 -11.85
CA LEU A 72 -3.59 -10.11 -11.63
C LEU A 72 -3.77 -11.58 -12.06
N PRO A 73 -2.74 -12.17 -12.67
CA PRO A 73 -2.75 -13.62 -12.90
C PRO A 73 -2.70 -14.37 -11.57
N ASP A 74 -3.14 -15.63 -11.59
CA ASP A 74 -3.27 -16.42 -10.37
C ASP A 74 -2.01 -16.49 -9.53
N TYR A 75 -0.84 -16.63 -10.14
CA TYR A 75 0.40 -16.75 -9.38
C TYR A 75 0.72 -15.47 -8.61
N LYS A 76 0.37 -14.31 -9.17
CA LYS A 76 0.57 -13.03 -8.48
C LYS A 76 -0.48 -12.81 -7.41
N LEU A 77 -1.72 -13.23 -7.66
CA LEU A 77 -2.77 -13.17 -6.64
C LEU A 77 -2.36 -13.93 -5.40
N GLU A 78 -1.82 -15.13 -5.57
CA GLU A 78 -1.34 -15.94 -4.46
C GLU A 78 -0.25 -15.22 -3.68
N LYS A 79 0.70 -14.65 -4.40
CA LYS A 79 1.83 -13.94 -3.81
C LYS A 79 1.41 -12.67 -3.06
N GLU A 80 0.42 -11.97 -3.58
CA GLU A 80 -0.03 -10.69 -3.02
C GLU A 80 -1.25 -10.83 -2.12
N ARG A 81 -1.76 -12.03 -1.91
CA ARG A 81 -3.00 -12.28 -1.16
C ARG A 81 -3.01 -11.61 0.21
N PHE A 82 -1.90 -11.67 0.93
CA PHE A 82 -1.85 -11.06 2.26
C PHE A 82 -2.23 -9.58 2.22
N TRP A 83 -1.66 -8.84 1.28
CA TRP A 83 -1.88 -7.40 1.19
C TRP A 83 -3.29 -7.06 0.69
N ILE A 84 -3.80 -7.89 -0.21
CA ILE A 84 -5.17 -7.76 -0.70
C ILE A 84 -6.15 -7.99 0.45
N ASP A 85 -5.93 -9.02 1.25
CA ASP A 85 -6.78 -9.33 2.40
C ASP A 85 -6.73 -8.24 3.45
N GLU A 86 -5.54 -7.71 3.73
CA GLU A 86 -5.39 -6.63 4.70
C GLU A 86 -6.09 -5.35 4.23
N ALA A 87 -5.98 -5.03 2.94
CA ALA A 87 -6.69 -3.88 2.38
C ALA A 87 -8.21 -4.07 2.48
N THR A 88 -8.68 -5.27 2.19
CA THR A 88 -10.10 -5.59 2.29
C THR A 88 -10.60 -5.43 3.73
N LYS A 89 -9.83 -5.92 4.69
CA LYS A 89 -10.18 -5.76 6.12
C LYS A 89 -10.26 -4.29 6.50
N PHE A 90 -9.30 -3.49 6.05
CA PHE A 90 -9.29 -2.06 6.34
C PHE A 90 -10.55 -1.39 5.81
N LEU A 91 -10.91 -1.70 4.56
CA LEU A 91 -12.09 -1.11 3.93
C LEU A 91 -13.38 -1.50 4.65
N ARG A 92 -13.52 -2.78 5.00
CA ARG A 92 -14.70 -3.24 5.74
C ARG A 92 -14.81 -2.61 7.11
N LYS A 93 -13.68 -2.48 7.81
CA LYS A 93 -13.64 -1.86 9.12
C LYS A 93 -14.11 -0.41 9.08
N ASN A 94 -13.92 0.25 7.96
CA ASN A 94 -14.31 1.64 7.77
C ASN A 94 -15.64 1.79 7.05
N GLY A 95 -16.43 0.73 6.98
CA GLY A 95 -17.78 0.79 6.44
C GLY A 95 -17.88 0.81 4.93
N ILE A 96 -16.80 0.44 4.24
CA ILE A 96 -16.79 0.42 2.77
C ILE A 96 -17.24 -0.95 2.30
N GLU A 97 -18.32 -1.00 1.52
CA GLU A 97 -18.75 -2.23 0.92
C GLU A 97 -18.00 -2.48 -0.37
N LEU A 98 -17.55 -3.72 -0.53
CA LEU A 98 -16.82 -4.12 -1.73
C LEU A 98 -17.75 -4.97 -2.57
N ALA A 99 -17.94 -4.55 -3.82
CA ALA A 99 -18.79 -5.27 -4.75
C ALA A 99 -18.16 -6.62 -5.12
N GLY A 100 -18.94 -7.63 -5.04
CA GLY A 100 -18.57 -8.96 -5.48
C GLY A 100 -17.78 -9.74 -4.53
#